data_3f847a60b1daa128c3df4abaacae8727
#
_entry.id   3f847a60b1daa128c3df4abaacae8727
#
_cell.length_a   1.000
_cell.length_b   1.000
_cell.length_c   1.000
_cell.angle_alpha   90.00
_cell.angle_beta   90.00
_cell.angle_gamma   90.00
#
_symmetry.space_group_name_H-M   'P 1'
#
loop_
_entity.id
_entity.type
_entity.pdbx_description
1 polymer ?
#
loop_
_entity_poly.entity_id
_entity_poly.type
_entity_poly.pdbx_seq_one_letter_code
_entity_poly.pdbx_strand_id
1 'polypeptide(L)'
;MGVPSRGRLLLGLTPYCLAAGSFLLAALAAVRAEAAEVLPAAAAAGDKQAAAEAGPQDERQSPGDYPDDVDASAMTARINDLVREGWQAQGVRPSRQATDAEWCRRVYLDLAGRIPTVAELDSFTQRRSRLKRAELVDSLLGEEYAADYTRNWKTIWTNILIGRTGGTDRQSLTSREGMMDYLEASFAANKPYDALVRELVTATGDARPDMENYNGAVNFLIEKLDEGGVQAAAKTAQIFLGMSVQCTQCHNHPFNEHRQNQFWELNAFFRQTGVDRAMMDEDEDYDYATLVDRDFAGEGKMAGDARDSVFLEQVDGQLVDRDAAGVFSAPIFYELRNGQVQVAFPAFVDGTTLAERFAEQGAEFGNSGRLSQVNRRQELAKLLVDSPSLETAAVNRMWAHFFGYGFTKPIDDIGSHNPASHPELLAELAKAFRACGFDMRQLMRWIVLSDPYALSSTAAEGNEDDDPALGRAPLFSRFYVRQMQPEQLYESLLVATQADAKLKEAERDEMKTRWLGQFNTALGNDEGTESTVFNGSIPQALMMMNGDLVERACRTDAGGFLDKVANNAELSNREKINYLYRAALSRLPGKDETNICNELLAARYGDVVQTLQDVWWAVLNSNEFILVH
;
A
#
# COMPACT_ATOMS: atom_id res chain seq x y z
N MET A 1 -50.92 44.27 0.68
CA MET A 1 -50.80 43.75 2.03
C MET A 1 -49.37 43.22 2.18
N GLY A 2 -48.67 43.71 3.17
CA GLY A 2 -47.22 43.70 3.23
C GLY A 2 -46.56 42.39 3.57
N VAL A 3 -45.35 42.28 3.01
CA VAL A 3 -44.35 41.25 3.39
C VAL A 3 -43.37 41.89 4.38
N PRO A 4 -43.04 41.27 5.50
CA PRO A 4 -42.05 41.81 6.43
C PRO A 4 -40.63 41.45 6.00
N SER A 5 -39.74 42.45 6.07
CA SER A 5 -38.31 42.38 5.83
C SER A 5 -37.57 41.49 6.83
N ARG A 6 -36.67 40.63 6.31
CA ARG A 6 -35.69 39.89 7.13
C ARG A 6 -34.49 40.80 7.47
N GLY A 7 -34.27 41.01 8.74
CA GLY A 7 -33.10 41.69 9.27
C GLY A 7 -31.80 40.90 9.02
N ARG A 8 -30.77 41.61 8.59
CA ARG A 8 -29.37 41.10 8.52
C ARG A 8 -28.78 41.11 9.92
N LEU A 9 -28.43 39.94 10.44
CA LEU A 9 -27.46 39.83 11.54
C LEU A 9 -26.06 40.02 10.98
N LEU A 10 -25.45 41.13 11.28
CA LEU A 10 -24.02 41.41 11.11
C LEU A 10 -23.30 40.77 12.31
N LEU A 11 -22.68 39.61 12.11
CA LEU A 11 -21.67 39.09 13.04
C LEU A 11 -20.39 39.90 12.86
N GLY A 12 -20.04 40.68 13.85
CA GLY A 12 -18.81 41.47 13.90
C GLY A 12 -17.59 40.55 14.05
N LEU A 13 -16.92 40.27 12.95
CA LEU A 13 -15.55 39.73 12.97
C LEU A 13 -14.60 40.85 13.38
N THR A 14 -13.91 40.68 14.49
CA THR A 14 -12.93 41.66 14.96
C THR A 14 -11.74 41.74 14.00
N PRO A 15 -11.17 42.93 13.73
CA PRO A 15 -10.09 43.13 12.76
C PRO A 15 -8.78 42.41 13.09
N TYR A 16 -8.65 41.83 14.27
CA TYR A 16 -7.48 41.08 14.69
C TYR A 16 -7.31 39.70 13.99
N CYS A 17 -8.39 39.03 13.59
CA CYS A 17 -8.31 37.78 12.87
C CYS A 17 -7.77 37.92 11.43
N LEU A 18 -8.02 39.07 10.78
CA LEU A 18 -7.54 39.32 9.43
C LEU A 18 -6.04 39.65 9.38
N ALA A 19 -5.50 40.31 10.41
CA ALA A 19 -4.08 40.61 10.49
C ALA A 19 -3.24 39.36 10.76
N ALA A 20 -3.68 38.45 11.65
CA ALA A 20 -3.01 37.18 11.92
C ALA A 20 -2.99 36.25 10.69
N GLY A 21 -4.07 36.18 9.94
CA GLY A 21 -4.15 35.38 8.72
C GLY A 21 -3.22 35.86 7.61
N SER A 22 -3.05 37.18 7.47
CA SER A 22 -2.15 37.77 6.45
C SER A 22 -0.68 37.58 6.77
N PHE A 23 -0.28 37.60 8.04
CA PHE A 23 1.09 37.34 8.48
C PHE A 23 1.44 35.84 8.34
N LEU A 24 0.50 34.94 8.61
CA LEU A 24 0.71 33.50 8.48
C LEU A 24 0.85 33.08 7.01
N LEU A 25 0.07 33.68 6.11
CA LEU A 25 0.19 33.45 4.66
C LEU A 25 1.54 33.94 4.08
N ALA A 26 2.09 35.03 4.62
CA ALA A 26 3.42 35.52 4.26
C ALA A 26 4.54 34.61 4.80
N ALA A 27 4.40 34.06 6.01
CA ALA A 27 5.32 33.09 6.59
C ALA A 27 5.30 31.76 5.83
N LEU A 28 4.12 31.28 5.41
CA LEU A 28 3.95 30.09 4.56
C LEU A 28 4.54 30.29 3.15
N ALA A 29 4.50 31.49 2.61
CA ALA A 29 5.11 31.82 1.32
C ALA A 29 6.64 31.86 1.38
N ALA A 30 7.22 32.32 2.49
CA ALA A 30 8.68 32.32 2.71
C ALA A 30 9.24 30.91 2.87
N VAL A 31 8.54 30.03 3.64
CA VAL A 31 8.90 28.61 3.79
C VAL A 31 8.85 27.87 2.45
N ARG A 32 8.01 28.31 1.52
CA ARG A 32 7.87 27.70 0.18
C ARG A 32 9.07 27.95 -0.74
N ALA A 33 9.85 28.98 -0.47
CA ALA A 33 11.03 29.33 -1.30
C ALA A 33 12.31 28.66 -0.84
N GLU A 34 12.41 28.26 0.43
CA GLU A 34 13.64 27.70 1.03
C GLU A 34 13.59 26.19 1.31
N ALA A 35 12.44 25.52 1.16
CA ALA A 35 12.35 24.05 1.25
C ALA A 35 13.18 23.33 0.18
N ALA A 36 13.80 24.06 -0.75
CA ALA A 36 14.73 23.55 -1.74
C ALA A 36 16.18 23.40 -1.24
N GLU A 37 16.53 23.94 -0.08
CA GLU A 37 17.91 23.86 0.42
C GLU A 37 17.97 23.44 1.89
N VAL A 38 18.70 22.35 2.17
CA VAL A 38 19.30 21.95 3.46
C VAL A 38 18.61 20.87 4.26
N LEU A 39 19.25 19.74 4.34
CA LEU A 39 19.11 18.65 5.31
C LEU A 39 20.47 18.21 5.86
N PRO A 40 20.59 17.66 7.00
CA PRO A 40 21.01 16.30 7.30
C PRO A 40 20.59 15.65 8.63
N ALA A 41 20.47 14.48 8.72
CA ALA A 41 20.75 13.06 8.89
C ALA A 41 21.02 12.48 10.28
N ALA A 42 20.63 11.36 10.75
CA ALA A 42 20.73 9.94 10.80
C ALA A 42 20.53 9.21 12.13
N ALA A 43 20.20 8.10 12.19
CA ALA A 43 20.18 6.66 12.36
C ALA A 43 20.35 5.95 13.74
N ALA A 44 19.89 4.86 14.07
CA ALA A 44 19.72 3.43 14.24
C ALA A 44 19.75 2.73 15.60
N ALA A 45 19.18 1.66 15.84
CA ALA A 45 19.06 0.22 15.99
C ALA A 45 18.70 -0.29 17.40
N GLY A 46 18.29 -1.43 17.70
CA GLY A 46 18.07 -2.75 17.29
C GLY A 46 17.73 -3.78 18.36
N ASP A 47 17.09 -4.83 17.93
CA ASP A 47 17.07 -6.24 18.34
C ASP A 47 16.30 -6.73 19.59
N LYS A 48 15.67 -7.85 19.58
CA LYS A 48 15.20 -9.16 19.06
C LYS A 48 14.14 -9.79 19.96
N GLN A 49 13.41 -10.65 19.61
CA GLN A 49 12.86 -11.90 19.11
C GLN A 49 11.86 -12.67 19.99
N ALA A 50 10.92 -13.37 19.48
CA ALA A 50 10.44 -14.74 19.29
C ALA A 50 8.93 -14.95 19.35
N ALA A 51 8.37 -15.64 18.59
CA ALA A 51 7.85 -16.84 17.95
C ALA A 51 6.67 -17.52 18.68
N ALA A 52 5.62 -17.93 17.99
CA ALA A 52 4.54 -18.83 18.42
C ALA A 52 3.96 -19.66 17.26
N GLU A 53 3.36 -20.80 17.56
CA GLU A 53 3.27 -22.08 16.90
C GLU A 53 2.16 -22.24 15.84
N ALA A 54 2.26 -23.32 15.05
CA ALA A 54 1.68 -23.61 13.76
C ALA A 54 0.39 -24.45 13.76
N GLY A 55 -0.42 -24.30 12.72
CA GLY A 55 -1.52 -25.19 12.30
C GLY A 55 -1.05 -26.23 11.24
N PRO A 56 -1.91 -27.10 10.68
CA PRO A 56 -1.55 -28.44 10.21
C PRO A 56 -0.61 -28.45 9.01
N GLN A 57 0.37 -29.36 9.10
CA GLN A 57 1.49 -29.54 8.19
C GLN A 57 1.06 -30.26 6.90
N ASP A 58 1.31 -29.63 5.78
CA ASP A 58 1.38 -30.24 4.45
C ASP A 58 2.83 -30.70 4.21
N GLU A 59 3.00 -31.88 3.63
CA GLU A 59 4.32 -32.46 3.33
C GLU A 59 5.04 -31.63 2.26
N ARG A 60 5.76 -30.62 2.68
CA ARG A 60 6.69 -29.85 1.87
C ARG A 60 8.11 -29.97 2.40
N GLN A 61 9.04 -29.94 1.45
CA GLN A 61 10.46 -29.77 1.72
C GLN A 61 10.70 -28.80 2.89
N SER A 62 11.49 -29.26 3.84
CA SER A 62 11.90 -28.45 5.00
C SER A 62 12.52 -27.12 4.56
N PRO A 63 12.47 -26.06 5.40
CA PRO A 63 13.11 -24.76 5.11
C PRO A 63 14.64 -24.80 4.93
N GLY A 64 15.23 -25.92 4.59
CA GLY A 64 16.64 -26.18 4.46
C GLY A 64 17.15 -26.41 3.03
N ASP A 65 16.29 -26.35 2.01
CA ASP A 65 16.73 -26.56 0.61
C ASP A 65 16.94 -25.28 -0.21
N TYR A 66 16.80 -24.12 0.42
CA TYR A 66 17.20 -22.84 -0.20
C TYR A 66 18.68 -22.58 0.13
N PRO A 67 19.49 -22.13 -0.84
CA PRO A 67 20.87 -21.78 -0.57
C PRO A 67 20.94 -20.65 0.48
N ASP A 68 21.57 -20.93 1.61
CA ASP A 68 21.69 -20.06 2.78
C ASP A 68 22.44 -18.74 2.56
N ASP A 69 22.83 -18.39 1.36
CA ASP A 69 23.75 -17.29 1.07
C ASP A 69 23.37 -16.44 -0.16
N VAL A 70 22.21 -15.79 -0.14
CA VAL A 70 22.17 -14.49 -0.81
C VAL A 70 22.68 -13.46 0.21
N ASP A 71 23.98 -13.21 0.21
CA ASP A 71 24.59 -12.19 1.09
C ASP A 71 23.83 -10.87 0.96
N ALA A 72 23.14 -10.48 2.05
CA ALA A 72 22.33 -9.27 2.07
C ALA A 72 23.14 -8.02 1.70
N SER A 73 24.43 -8.00 1.99
CA SER A 73 25.35 -6.94 1.60
C SER A 73 25.66 -6.97 0.11
N ALA A 74 25.78 -8.15 -0.48
CA ALA A 74 26.07 -8.32 -1.90
C ALA A 74 24.91 -7.83 -2.79
N MET A 75 23.63 -8.15 -2.42
CA MET A 75 22.49 -7.67 -3.20
C MET A 75 22.33 -6.14 -3.10
N THR A 76 22.51 -5.56 -1.92
CA THR A 76 22.51 -4.10 -1.76
C THR A 76 23.62 -3.43 -2.57
N ALA A 77 24.83 -4.00 -2.59
CA ALA A 77 25.93 -3.52 -3.44
C ALA A 77 25.57 -3.61 -4.93
N ARG A 78 24.94 -4.70 -5.35
CA ARG A 78 24.50 -4.87 -6.75
C ARG A 78 23.43 -3.85 -7.17
N ILE A 79 22.47 -3.55 -6.29
CA ILE A 79 21.50 -2.44 -6.50
C ILE A 79 22.27 -1.14 -6.74
N ASN A 80 23.24 -0.84 -5.88
CA ASN A 80 24.03 0.39 -5.97
C ASN A 80 24.81 0.49 -7.26
N ASP A 81 25.41 -0.62 -7.71
CA ASP A 81 26.20 -0.66 -8.95
C ASP A 81 25.32 -0.43 -10.18
N LEU A 82 24.20 -1.15 -10.30
CA LEU A 82 23.29 -1.03 -11.43
C LEU A 82 22.63 0.35 -11.53
N VAL A 83 22.28 0.95 -10.39
CA VAL A 83 21.73 2.31 -10.41
C VAL A 83 22.81 3.33 -10.78
N ARG A 84 24.05 3.19 -10.30
CA ARG A 84 25.17 4.06 -10.69
C ARG A 84 25.51 3.93 -12.18
N GLU A 85 25.47 2.73 -12.73
CA GLU A 85 25.62 2.52 -14.18
C GLU A 85 24.54 3.26 -14.97
N GLY A 86 23.28 3.23 -14.50
CA GLY A 86 22.19 4.01 -15.07
C GLY A 86 22.46 5.52 -15.05
N TRP A 87 22.93 6.07 -13.91
CA TRP A 87 23.30 7.49 -13.81
C TRP A 87 24.43 7.86 -14.77
N GLN A 88 25.47 7.01 -14.86
CA GLN A 88 26.59 7.24 -15.77
C GLN A 88 26.16 7.21 -17.24
N ALA A 89 25.31 6.24 -17.62
CA ALA A 89 24.81 6.10 -18.98
C ALA A 89 23.96 7.31 -19.42
N GLN A 90 23.25 7.93 -18.47
CA GLN A 90 22.41 9.12 -18.73
C GLN A 90 23.14 10.45 -18.44
N GLY A 91 24.40 10.40 -17.97
CA GLY A 91 25.17 11.60 -17.62
C GLY A 91 24.60 12.38 -16.44
N VAL A 92 23.85 11.74 -15.56
CA VAL A 92 23.16 12.35 -14.41
C VAL A 92 24.06 12.26 -13.17
N ARG A 93 24.11 13.33 -12.38
CA ARG A 93 24.78 13.37 -11.08
C ARG A 93 23.74 13.14 -9.98
N PRO A 94 23.92 12.15 -9.10
CA PRO A 94 22.99 11.94 -8.00
C PRO A 94 23.07 13.09 -6.98
N SER A 95 21.97 13.31 -6.29
CA SER A 95 21.90 14.22 -5.14
C SER A 95 22.87 13.78 -4.02
N ARG A 96 23.19 14.69 -3.11
CA ARG A 96 23.95 14.35 -1.91
C ARG A 96 23.23 13.30 -1.07
N GLN A 97 23.96 12.63 -0.21
CA GLN A 97 23.37 11.76 0.79
C GLN A 97 22.43 12.53 1.70
N ALA A 98 21.30 11.95 1.97
CA ALA A 98 20.40 12.40 3.01
C ALA A 98 21.11 12.43 4.34
N THR A 99 20.71 13.35 5.14
CA THR A 99 21.26 13.44 6.46
C THR A 99 20.65 12.37 7.36
N ASP A 100 21.15 12.16 8.56
CA ASP A 100 20.76 11.15 9.51
C ASP A 100 19.30 11.34 9.99
N ALA A 101 18.76 12.53 10.19
CA ALA A 101 17.37 12.72 10.60
C ALA A 101 16.38 12.56 9.42
N GLU A 102 16.72 13.02 8.23
CA GLU A 102 15.97 12.80 7.01
C GLU A 102 15.78 11.31 6.72
N TRP A 103 16.90 10.56 6.70
CA TRP A 103 16.87 9.13 6.46
C TRP A 103 16.14 8.38 7.59
N CYS A 104 16.33 8.75 8.85
CA CYS A 104 15.64 8.16 9.99
C CYS A 104 14.13 8.36 9.89
N ARG A 105 13.67 9.59 9.63
CA ARG A 105 12.25 9.89 9.43
C ARG A 105 11.66 9.03 8.30
N ARG A 106 12.36 8.96 7.18
CA ARG A 106 11.95 8.20 6.01
C ARG A 106 11.79 6.70 6.31
N VAL A 107 12.77 6.08 6.91
CA VAL A 107 12.76 4.65 7.18
C VAL A 107 11.71 4.26 8.23
N TYR A 108 11.49 5.11 9.25
CA TYR A 108 10.38 4.90 10.19
C TYR A 108 9.02 4.97 9.50
N LEU A 109 8.82 5.96 8.63
CA LEU A 109 7.58 6.09 7.86
C LEU A 109 7.34 4.88 6.96
N ASP A 110 8.36 4.41 6.27
CA ASP A 110 8.22 3.33 5.30
C ASP A 110 8.09 1.95 5.96
N LEU A 111 8.82 1.66 7.02
CA LEU A 111 8.78 0.36 7.67
C LEU A 111 7.77 0.29 8.82
N ALA A 112 7.71 1.31 9.68
CA ALA A 112 6.86 1.33 10.87
C ALA A 112 5.55 2.13 10.69
N GLY A 113 5.39 2.86 9.57
CA GLY A 113 4.18 3.62 9.26
C GLY A 113 3.96 4.87 10.11
N ARG A 114 5.00 5.39 10.75
CA ARG A 114 4.98 6.59 11.59
C ARG A 114 6.32 7.30 11.60
N ILE A 115 6.34 8.55 12.04
CA ILE A 115 7.61 9.25 12.32
C ILE A 115 8.29 8.69 13.58
N PRO A 116 9.61 8.86 13.74
CA PRO A 116 10.28 8.53 14.99
C PRO A 116 9.87 9.51 16.10
N THR A 117 9.83 9.05 17.33
CA THR A 117 9.79 9.90 18.52
C THR A 117 11.11 10.67 18.66
N VAL A 118 11.10 11.75 19.45
CA VAL A 118 12.34 12.50 19.74
C VAL A 118 13.40 11.61 20.38
N ALA A 119 13.01 10.67 21.24
CA ALA A 119 13.93 9.74 21.90
C ALA A 119 14.57 8.75 20.92
N GLU A 120 13.79 8.18 19.99
CA GLU A 120 14.27 7.30 18.92
C GLU A 120 15.23 8.05 17.99
N LEU A 121 14.85 9.25 17.57
CA LEU A 121 15.68 10.12 16.76
C LEU A 121 17.02 10.44 17.43
N ASP A 122 17.01 10.76 18.74
CA ASP A 122 18.21 11.05 19.51
C ASP A 122 19.09 9.83 19.69
N SER A 123 18.51 8.73 20.10
CA SER A 123 19.22 7.47 20.28
C SER A 123 20.02 7.11 19.04
N PHE A 124 19.49 7.38 17.89
CA PHE A 124 20.14 7.07 16.63
C PHE A 124 21.10 8.19 16.14
N THR A 125 20.73 9.48 16.18
CA THR A 125 21.63 10.54 15.73
C THR A 125 22.91 10.61 16.54
N GLN A 126 22.87 10.22 17.80
CA GLN A 126 24.04 10.20 18.70
C GLN A 126 24.89 8.93 18.58
N ARG A 127 24.38 7.86 17.95
CA ARG A 127 25.11 6.60 17.80
C ARG A 127 26.26 6.75 16.80
N ARG A 128 27.46 6.32 17.23
CA ARG A 128 28.70 6.44 16.44
C ARG A 128 29.05 5.18 15.62
N SER A 129 28.16 4.17 15.56
CA SER A 129 28.38 2.95 14.77
C SER A 129 28.35 3.28 13.28
N ARG A 130 29.26 2.66 12.51
CA ARG A 130 29.23 2.69 11.03
C ARG A 130 28.08 1.84 10.46
N LEU A 131 27.62 0.87 11.22
CA LEU A 131 26.52 -0.03 10.85
C LEU A 131 25.16 0.47 11.34
N LYS A 132 25.10 1.64 11.89
CA LYS A 132 23.94 2.18 12.57
C LYS A 132 22.67 2.25 11.71
N ARG A 133 22.77 2.35 10.38
CA ARG A 133 21.61 2.26 9.46
C ARG A 133 21.11 0.83 9.34
N ALA A 134 22.00 -0.14 9.14
CA ALA A 134 21.63 -1.55 9.10
C ALA A 134 21.03 -2.00 10.44
N GLU A 135 21.69 -1.62 11.55
CA GLU A 135 21.19 -1.87 12.89
C GLU A 135 19.78 -1.31 13.16
N LEU A 136 19.36 -0.17 12.58
CA LEU A 136 17.97 0.32 12.66
C LEU A 136 17.02 -0.50 11.82
N VAL A 137 17.38 -0.73 10.57
CA VAL A 137 16.53 -1.50 9.67
C VAL A 137 16.25 -2.86 10.27
N ASP A 138 17.29 -3.52 10.82
CA ASP A 138 17.15 -4.82 11.48
C ASP A 138 16.24 -4.75 12.71
N SER A 139 16.26 -3.62 13.43
CA SER A 139 15.36 -3.37 14.55
C SER A 139 13.91 -3.13 14.11
N LEU A 140 13.70 -2.26 13.11
CA LEU A 140 12.37 -1.93 12.59
C LEU A 140 11.68 -3.12 11.92
N LEU A 141 12.45 -4.05 11.35
CA LEU A 141 11.98 -5.31 10.78
C LEU A 141 11.93 -6.44 11.82
N GLY A 142 12.51 -6.25 13.00
CA GLY A 142 12.61 -7.22 14.09
C GLY A 142 11.46 -7.12 15.08
N GLU A 143 11.69 -7.71 16.27
CA GLU A 143 10.71 -7.79 17.34
C GLU A 143 10.46 -6.50 18.10
N GLU A 144 11.47 -5.65 18.20
CA GLU A 144 11.35 -4.41 18.96
C GLU A 144 10.25 -3.51 18.40
N TYR A 145 10.06 -3.52 17.07
CA TYR A 145 9.03 -2.77 16.36
C TYR A 145 7.98 -3.66 15.68
N ALA A 146 7.85 -4.92 16.11
CA ALA A 146 6.94 -5.88 15.48
C ALA A 146 5.49 -5.36 15.39
N ALA A 147 5.01 -4.69 16.42
CA ALA A 147 3.67 -4.10 16.44
C ALA A 147 3.50 -2.98 15.40
N ASP A 148 4.47 -2.08 15.31
CA ASP A 148 4.46 -0.98 14.33
C ASP A 148 4.59 -1.51 12.89
N TYR A 149 5.54 -2.44 12.68
CA TYR A 149 5.74 -3.12 11.40
C TYR A 149 4.47 -3.83 10.93
N THR A 150 3.91 -4.67 11.78
CA THR A 150 2.72 -5.46 11.44
C THR A 150 1.50 -4.57 11.19
N ARG A 151 1.27 -3.56 12.02
CA ARG A 151 0.19 -2.57 11.83
C ARG A 151 0.32 -1.86 10.47
N ASN A 152 1.52 -1.42 10.10
CA ASN A 152 1.77 -0.74 8.84
C ASN A 152 1.50 -1.67 7.64
N TRP A 153 2.14 -2.83 7.63
CA TRP A 153 2.12 -3.72 6.48
C TRP A 153 0.78 -4.45 6.29
N LYS A 154 0.08 -4.83 7.37
CA LYS A 154 -1.29 -5.33 7.24
C LYS A 154 -2.23 -4.28 6.63
N THR A 155 -2.08 -3.01 6.99
CA THR A 155 -2.90 -1.92 6.46
C THR A 155 -2.62 -1.68 4.98
N ILE A 156 -1.34 -1.61 4.58
CA ILE A 156 -0.93 -1.45 3.18
C ILE A 156 -1.49 -2.58 2.31
N TRP A 157 -1.28 -3.84 2.72
CA TRP A 157 -1.73 -4.98 1.93
C TRP A 157 -3.26 -5.17 1.96
N THR A 158 -3.94 -4.83 3.04
CA THR A 158 -5.42 -4.77 3.05
C THR A 158 -5.91 -3.81 1.97
N ASN A 159 -5.33 -2.60 1.90
CA ASN A 159 -5.70 -1.61 0.89
C ASN A 159 -5.37 -2.07 -0.54
N ILE A 160 -4.29 -2.83 -0.75
CA ILE A 160 -3.95 -3.43 -2.06
C ILE A 160 -4.96 -4.51 -2.44
N LEU A 161 -5.30 -5.41 -1.52
CA LEU A 161 -6.08 -6.61 -1.79
C LEU A 161 -7.59 -6.35 -1.90
N ILE A 162 -8.15 -5.51 -1.05
CA ILE A 162 -9.60 -5.27 -0.98
C ILE A 162 -9.99 -3.79 -1.10
N GLY A 163 -9.04 -2.91 -1.41
CA GLY A 163 -9.28 -1.46 -1.49
C GLY A 163 -9.39 -0.78 -0.12
N ARG A 164 -9.42 0.56 -0.13
CA ARG A 164 -9.54 1.36 1.10
C ARG A 164 -10.92 1.29 1.75
N THR A 165 -11.94 1.02 0.95
CA THR A 165 -13.34 0.93 1.39
C THR A 165 -13.87 -0.50 1.47
N GLY A 166 -13.15 -1.48 0.91
CA GLY A 166 -13.56 -2.87 0.94
C GLY A 166 -13.78 -3.38 2.37
N GLY A 167 -14.94 -3.95 2.61
CA GLY A 167 -15.32 -4.49 3.91
C GLY A 167 -15.64 -3.44 4.99
N THR A 168 -15.82 -2.16 4.63
CA THR A 168 -16.21 -1.10 5.59
C THR A 168 -17.71 -0.87 5.66
N ASP A 169 -18.46 -1.30 4.66
CA ASP A 169 -19.92 -1.27 4.66
C ASP A 169 -20.45 -2.49 5.45
N ARG A 170 -21.48 -2.30 6.23
CA ARG A 170 -22.14 -3.38 6.98
C ARG A 170 -22.78 -4.44 6.08
N GLN A 171 -23.18 -4.05 4.87
CA GLN A 171 -23.76 -4.95 3.87
C GLN A 171 -22.68 -5.64 3.00
N SER A 172 -21.39 -5.30 3.16
CA SER A 172 -20.31 -5.95 2.45
C SER A 172 -20.16 -7.41 2.91
N LEU A 173 -20.05 -8.31 1.94
CA LEU A 173 -19.72 -9.71 2.19
C LEU A 173 -18.26 -9.90 2.60
N THR A 174 -17.39 -8.99 2.19
CA THR A 174 -15.99 -8.94 2.61
C THR A 174 -15.90 -8.41 4.03
N SER A 175 -15.12 -9.06 4.89
CA SER A 175 -14.74 -8.58 6.22
C SER A 175 -13.37 -7.93 6.19
N ARG A 176 -13.32 -6.60 6.38
CA ARG A 176 -12.04 -5.90 6.50
C ARG A 176 -11.25 -6.34 7.73
N GLU A 177 -11.92 -6.56 8.85
CA GLU A 177 -11.35 -7.11 10.07
C GLU A 177 -10.72 -8.48 9.81
N GLY A 178 -11.48 -9.41 9.19
CA GLY A 178 -10.98 -10.73 8.85
C GLY A 178 -9.76 -10.71 7.93
N MET A 179 -9.71 -9.80 6.94
CA MET A 179 -8.51 -9.63 6.10
C MET A 179 -7.34 -9.07 6.91
N MET A 180 -7.59 -8.09 7.78
CA MET A 180 -6.54 -7.48 8.61
C MET A 180 -5.95 -8.49 9.59
N ASP A 181 -6.75 -9.34 10.21
CA ASP A 181 -6.29 -10.39 11.14
C ASP A 181 -5.43 -11.44 10.42
N TYR A 182 -5.87 -11.87 9.23
CA TYR A 182 -5.09 -12.79 8.40
C TYR A 182 -3.73 -12.21 8.02
N LEU A 183 -3.70 -10.94 7.60
CA LEU A 183 -2.45 -10.27 7.23
C LEU A 183 -1.58 -9.97 8.45
N GLU A 184 -2.17 -9.64 9.59
CA GLU A 184 -1.44 -9.47 10.86
C GLU A 184 -0.65 -10.72 11.21
N ALA A 185 -1.32 -11.86 11.26
CA ALA A 185 -0.69 -13.14 11.51
C ALA A 185 0.39 -13.48 10.47
N SER A 186 0.14 -13.16 9.19
CA SER A 186 1.07 -13.42 8.10
C SER A 186 2.35 -12.58 8.20
N PHE A 187 2.23 -11.27 8.46
CA PHE A 187 3.39 -10.38 8.61
C PHE A 187 4.14 -10.58 9.93
N ALA A 188 3.43 -10.89 11.02
CA ALA A 188 4.07 -11.25 12.29
C ALA A 188 4.97 -12.49 12.12
N ALA A 189 4.47 -13.52 11.42
CA ALA A 189 5.20 -14.76 11.15
C ALA A 189 6.24 -14.63 10.01
N ASN A 190 6.39 -13.46 9.39
CA ASN A 190 7.20 -13.28 8.17
C ASN A 190 6.90 -14.34 7.10
N LYS A 191 5.60 -14.58 6.84
CA LYS A 191 5.15 -15.60 5.88
C LYS A 191 5.75 -15.32 4.50
N PRO A 192 6.36 -16.32 3.83
CA PRO A 192 6.85 -16.16 2.46
C PRO A 192 5.76 -15.66 1.52
N TYR A 193 6.14 -14.74 0.61
CA TYR A 193 5.17 -14.09 -0.27
C TYR A 193 4.44 -15.07 -1.20
N ASP A 194 5.12 -16.09 -1.69
CA ASP A 194 4.52 -17.16 -2.51
C ASP A 194 3.47 -17.96 -1.73
N ALA A 195 3.72 -18.22 -0.45
CA ALA A 195 2.76 -18.90 0.44
C ALA A 195 1.53 -18.01 0.69
N LEU A 196 1.75 -16.69 0.93
CA LEU A 196 0.66 -15.73 1.09
C LEU A 196 -0.22 -15.68 -0.17
N VAL A 197 0.37 -15.60 -1.36
CA VAL A 197 -0.36 -15.59 -2.63
C VAL A 197 -1.14 -16.90 -2.84
N ARG A 198 -0.51 -18.04 -2.54
CA ARG A 198 -1.17 -19.35 -2.62
C ARG A 198 -2.40 -19.40 -1.72
N GLU A 199 -2.28 -19.01 -0.45
CA GLU A 199 -3.39 -19.01 0.50
C GLU A 199 -4.52 -18.09 0.05
N LEU A 200 -4.22 -16.85 -0.39
CA LEU A 200 -5.23 -15.90 -0.90
C LEU A 200 -6.01 -16.44 -2.10
N VAL A 201 -5.34 -17.15 -3.00
CA VAL A 201 -5.97 -17.68 -4.21
C VAL A 201 -6.73 -18.97 -3.95
N THR A 202 -6.32 -19.80 -2.99
CA THR A 202 -6.93 -21.12 -2.74
C THR A 202 -7.84 -21.19 -1.51
N ALA A 203 -7.94 -20.10 -0.75
CA ALA A 203 -8.73 -20.07 0.49
C ALA A 203 -10.17 -20.52 0.30
N THR A 204 -10.69 -21.24 1.29
CA THR A 204 -12.12 -21.55 1.49
C THR A 204 -12.46 -21.34 2.96
N GLY A 205 -13.74 -21.14 3.28
CA GLY A 205 -14.22 -20.91 4.64
C GLY A 205 -14.97 -19.59 4.80
N ASP A 206 -15.16 -19.19 6.04
CA ASP A 206 -15.97 -18.04 6.43
C ASP A 206 -15.15 -16.75 6.49
N ALA A 207 -15.78 -15.65 6.08
CA ALA A 207 -15.12 -14.34 5.95
C ALA A 207 -14.83 -13.65 7.30
N ARG A 208 -15.62 -13.91 8.33
CA ARG A 208 -15.64 -13.16 9.59
C ARG A 208 -15.03 -13.95 10.74
N PRO A 209 -14.30 -13.27 11.67
CA PRO A 209 -13.57 -13.92 12.78
C PRO A 209 -14.46 -14.68 13.77
N ASP A 210 -15.73 -14.33 13.87
CA ASP A 210 -16.72 -14.93 14.80
C ASP A 210 -17.34 -16.24 14.27
N MET A 211 -17.01 -16.66 13.04
CA MET A 211 -17.56 -17.85 12.39
C MET A 211 -16.71 -19.10 12.65
N GLU A 212 -17.38 -20.29 12.66
CA GLU A 212 -16.74 -21.58 13.02
C GLU A 212 -15.60 -21.98 12.07
N ASN A 213 -15.77 -21.73 10.75
CA ASN A 213 -14.77 -22.07 9.72
C ASN A 213 -14.04 -20.82 9.23
N TYR A 214 -13.78 -19.89 10.13
CA TYR A 214 -13.12 -18.63 9.80
C TYR A 214 -11.79 -18.82 9.08
N ASN A 215 -11.66 -18.13 7.95
CA ASN A 215 -10.42 -18.01 7.18
C ASN A 215 -10.33 -16.63 6.55
N GLY A 216 -9.59 -15.71 7.16
CA GLY A 216 -9.50 -14.33 6.71
C GLY A 216 -8.98 -14.14 5.28
N ALA A 217 -8.24 -15.11 4.72
CA ALA A 217 -7.72 -15.06 3.35
C ALA A 217 -8.83 -15.07 2.29
N VAL A 218 -10.03 -15.61 2.59
CA VAL A 218 -11.17 -15.66 1.66
C VAL A 218 -11.66 -14.27 1.25
N ASN A 219 -11.42 -13.26 2.10
CA ASN A 219 -11.81 -11.88 1.86
C ASN A 219 -11.17 -11.26 0.61
N PHE A 220 -10.09 -11.84 0.11
CA PHE A 220 -9.52 -11.42 -1.18
C PHE A 220 -10.46 -11.69 -2.36
N LEU A 221 -11.19 -12.81 -2.34
CA LEU A 221 -11.98 -13.25 -3.50
C LEU A 221 -13.49 -13.02 -3.36
N ILE A 222 -14.05 -12.95 -2.16
CA ILE A 222 -15.49 -13.03 -1.92
C ILE A 222 -16.30 -12.10 -2.83
N GLU A 223 -16.06 -10.79 -2.81
CA GLU A 223 -16.81 -9.86 -3.67
C GLU A 223 -16.31 -9.82 -5.11
N LYS A 224 -15.10 -10.33 -5.37
CA LYS A 224 -14.53 -10.38 -6.72
C LYS A 224 -15.04 -11.56 -7.56
N LEU A 225 -15.79 -12.49 -6.96
CA LEU A 225 -16.43 -13.60 -7.67
C LEU A 225 -17.79 -13.23 -8.25
N ASP A 226 -18.34 -12.09 -7.93
CA ASP A 226 -19.52 -11.58 -8.59
C ASP A 226 -19.29 -11.41 -10.10
N GLU A 227 -20.36 -11.35 -10.88
CA GLU A 227 -20.31 -11.27 -12.35
C GLU A 227 -19.48 -12.39 -13.01
N GLY A 228 -19.46 -13.58 -12.40
CA GLY A 228 -18.73 -14.72 -12.93
C GLY A 228 -17.21 -14.67 -12.75
N GLY A 229 -16.72 -13.99 -11.70
CA GLY A 229 -15.31 -14.00 -11.33
C GLY A 229 -14.42 -13.11 -12.19
N VAL A 230 -15.01 -12.16 -12.92
CA VAL A 230 -14.28 -11.20 -13.78
C VAL A 230 -13.26 -10.40 -12.98
N GLN A 231 -13.67 -9.87 -11.83
CA GLN A 231 -12.79 -9.12 -10.96
C GLN A 231 -11.73 -10.01 -10.28
N ALA A 232 -12.06 -11.27 -9.97
CA ALA A 232 -11.10 -12.22 -9.43
C ALA A 232 -9.94 -12.48 -10.40
N ALA A 233 -10.24 -12.71 -11.68
CA ALA A 233 -9.24 -12.88 -12.72
C ALA A 233 -8.41 -11.59 -12.93
N ALA A 234 -9.08 -10.45 -13.09
CA ALA A 234 -8.43 -9.16 -13.33
C ALA A 234 -7.48 -8.78 -12.20
N LYS A 235 -7.93 -8.84 -10.94
CA LYS A 235 -7.13 -8.47 -9.77
C LYS A 235 -6.01 -9.45 -9.46
N THR A 236 -6.22 -10.74 -9.69
CA THR A 236 -5.15 -11.75 -9.56
C THR A 236 -4.02 -11.46 -10.56
N ALA A 237 -4.36 -11.19 -11.82
CA ALA A 237 -3.36 -10.82 -12.83
C ALA A 237 -2.66 -9.49 -12.49
N GLN A 238 -3.43 -8.47 -12.09
CA GLN A 238 -2.92 -7.15 -11.76
C GLN A 238 -1.96 -7.20 -10.56
N ILE A 239 -2.39 -7.80 -9.45
CA ILE A 239 -1.62 -7.76 -8.20
C ILE A 239 -0.44 -8.71 -8.24
N PHE A 240 -0.63 -9.94 -8.73
CA PHE A 240 0.37 -11.00 -8.61
C PHE A 240 1.22 -11.21 -9.86
N LEU A 241 0.75 -10.79 -11.03
CA LEU A 241 1.51 -10.93 -12.28
C LEU A 241 1.95 -9.57 -12.87
N GLY A 242 1.48 -8.45 -12.30
CA GLY A 242 1.77 -7.13 -12.84
C GLY A 242 1.17 -6.91 -14.23
N MET A 243 0.00 -7.47 -14.50
CA MET A 243 -0.66 -7.45 -15.80
C MET A 243 -2.03 -6.79 -15.73
N SER A 244 -2.19 -5.65 -16.37
CA SER A 244 -3.47 -4.94 -16.46
C SER A 244 -4.32 -5.50 -17.59
N VAL A 245 -5.12 -6.54 -17.30
CA VAL A 245 -5.90 -7.30 -18.29
C VAL A 245 -7.39 -7.00 -18.28
N GLN A 246 -7.89 -6.13 -17.42
CA GLN A 246 -9.33 -5.86 -17.29
C GLN A 246 -9.98 -5.38 -18.60
N CYS A 247 -9.28 -4.58 -19.42
CA CYS A 247 -9.76 -4.13 -20.72
C CYS A 247 -9.99 -5.29 -21.70
N THR A 248 -9.28 -6.41 -21.51
CA THR A 248 -9.36 -7.56 -22.42
C THR A 248 -10.58 -8.45 -22.18
N GLN A 249 -11.40 -8.15 -21.18
CA GLN A 249 -12.71 -8.78 -21.02
C GLN A 249 -13.59 -8.63 -22.27
N CYS A 250 -13.57 -7.47 -22.92
CA CYS A 250 -14.47 -7.13 -24.03
C CYS A 250 -13.80 -7.12 -25.40
N HIS A 251 -12.47 -6.98 -25.46
CA HIS A 251 -11.71 -6.91 -26.73
C HIS A 251 -10.21 -7.09 -26.47
N ASN A 252 -9.45 -7.40 -27.51
CA ASN A 252 -7.99 -7.41 -27.40
C ASN A 252 -7.47 -6.06 -26.91
N HIS A 253 -6.44 -6.08 -26.08
CA HIS A 253 -5.86 -4.84 -25.57
C HIS A 253 -5.41 -3.92 -26.71
N PRO A 254 -5.69 -2.60 -26.65
CA PRO A 254 -5.39 -1.69 -27.75
C PRO A 254 -3.89 -1.37 -27.92
N PHE A 255 -3.07 -1.56 -26.90
CA PHE A 255 -1.67 -1.12 -26.88
C PHE A 255 -0.68 -2.22 -26.53
N ASN A 256 -1.12 -3.39 -26.03
CA ASN A 256 -0.26 -4.51 -25.68
C ASN A 256 -0.70 -5.80 -26.37
N GLU A 257 0.00 -6.89 -26.10
CA GLU A 257 -0.24 -8.18 -26.75
C GLU A 257 -1.35 -9.02 -26.11
N HIS A 258 -1.96 -8.53 -25.00
CA HIS A 258 -3.01 -9.27 -24.29
C HIS A 258 -4.28 -9.34 -25.11
N ARG A 259 -4.82 -10.56 -25.21
CA ARG A 259 -6.01 -10.87 -26.02
C ARG A 259 -7.20 -11.22 -25.16
N GLN A 260 -8.40 -11.06 -25.73
CA GLN A 260 -9.66 -11.35 -25.06
C GLN A 260 -9.76 -12.81 -24.61
N ASN A 261 -9.31 -13.77 -25.42
CA ASN A 261 -9.32 -15.18 -25.04
C ASN A 261 -8.48 -15.45 -23.80
N GLN A 262 -7.29 -14.87 -23.67
CA GLN A 262 -6.41 -15.03 -22.49
C GLN A 262 -7.08 -14.58 -21.19
N PHE A 263 -7.89 -13.54 -21.23
CA PHE A 263 -8.67 -13.10 -20.07
C PHE A 263 -9.67 -14.17 -19.63
N TRP A 264 -10.43 -14.73 -20.58
CA TRP A 264 -11.45 -15.73 -20.28
C TRP A 264 -10.84 -17.09 -19.92
N GLU A 265 -9.70 -17.43 -20.49
CA GLU A 265 -8.89 -18.59 -20.13
C GLU A 265 -8.42 -18.50 -18.66
N LEU A 266 -7.91 -17.34 -18.24
CA LEU A 266 -7.56 -17.09 -16.85
C LEU A 266 -8.80 -17.09 -15.93
N ASN A 267 -9.90 -16.49 -16.36
CA ASN A 267 -11.16 -16.48 -15.62
C ASN A 267 -11.71 -17.90 -15.39
N ALA A 268 -11.45 -18.82 -16.30
CA ALA A 268 -11.91 -20.21 -16.21
C ALA A 268 -11.37 -20.95 -14.97
N PHE A 269 -10.28 -20.49 -14.36
CA PHE A 269 -9.77 -21.05 -13.10
C PHE A 269 -10.69 -20.77 -11.90
N PHE A 270 -11.48 -19.72 -11.93
CA PHE A 270 -12.35 -19.32 -10.82
C PHE A 270 -13.76 -19.90 -10.90
N ARG A 271 -14.08 -20.66 -11.96
CA ARG A 271 -15.46 -21.13 -12.24
C ARG A 271 -15.96 -22.25 -11.33
N GLN A 272 -15.07 -22.90 -10.59
CA GLN A 272 -15.43 -23.86 -9.55
C GLN A 272 -15.66 -23.23 -8.18
N THR A 273 -15.59 -21.89 -8.08
CA THR A 273 -15.67 -21.19 -6.81
C THR A 273 -16.95 -20.37 -6.73
N GLY A 274 -17.60 -20.41 -5.59
CA GLY A 274 -18.80 -19.63 -5.32
C GLY A 274 -18.82 -19.11 -3.90
N VAL A 275 -19.73 -18.18 -3.66
CA VAL A 275 -19.98 -17.62 -2.34
C VAL A 275 -21.36 -18.07 -1.88
N ASP A 276 -21.42 -18.77 -0.77
CA ASP A 276 -22.66 -19.07 -0.06
C ASP A 276 -22.95 -17.90 0.89
N ARG A 277 -24.15 -17.33 0.75
CA ARG A 277 -24.63 -16.20 1.56
C ARG A 277 -25.64 -16.71 2.55
N ALA A 278 -25.42 -16.47 3.83
CA ALA A 278 -26.44 -16.66 4.85
C ALA A 278 -26.99 -15.28 5.24
N MET A 279 -28.28 -15.08 5.04
CA MET A 279 -28.99 -13.93 5.60
C MET A 279 -29.19 -14.20 7.08
N MET A 280 -28.88 -13.21 7.91
CA MET A 280 -29.02 -13.28 9.35
C MET A 280 -30.48 -13.02 9.80
N ASP A 281 -30.80 -13.40 11.04
CA ASP A 281 -32.02 -12.98 11.71
C ASP A 281 -32.09 -11.44 11.81
N GLU A 282 -33.31 -10.90 11.86
CA GLU A 282 -33.60 -9.44 11.81
C GLU A 282 -32.86 -8.58 12.88
N ASP A 283 -32.19 -9.23 13.84
CA ASP A 283 -31.45 -8.59 14.93
C ASP A 283 -29.93 -8.48 14.71
N GLU A 284 -29.36 -9.01 13.62
CA GLU A 284 -27.92 -8.94 13.34
C GLU A 284 -27.60 -8.03 12.15
N ASP A 285 -26.57 -7.20 12.32
CA ASP A 285 -26.27 -6.01 11.51
C ASP A 285 -25.56 -6.29 10.17
N TYR A 286 -25.26 -7.57 9.78
CA TYR A 286 -24.47 -7.90 8.58
C TYR A 286 -24.73 -9.30 8.00
N ASP A 287 -24.52 -9.44 6.69
CA ASP A 287 -24.57 -10.72 5.98
C ASP A 287 -23.30 -11.54 6.20
N TYR A 288 -23.45 -12.87 6.29
CA TYR A 288 -22.33 -13.82 6.34
C TYR A 288 -22.03 -14.38 4.94
N ALA A 289 -20.75 -14.59 4.66
CA ALA A 289 -20.29 -15.14 3.41
C ALA A 289 -19.27 -16.25 3.65
N THR A 290 -19.52 -17.41 3.01
CA THR A 290 -18.62 -18.55 3.00
C THR A 290 -18.11 -18.77 1.58
N LEU A 291 -16.79 -18.76 1.39
CA LEU A 291 -16.16 -19.09 0.12
C LEU A 291 -16.01 -20.60 -0.01
N VAL A 292 -16.58 -21.17 -1.05
CA VAL A 292 -16.61 -22.61 -1.27
C VAL A 292 -16.18 -22.98 -2.69
N ASP A 293 -15.48 -24.11 -2.80
CA ASP A 293 -15.26 -24.75 -4.10
C ASP A 293 -16.36 -25.80 -4.34
N ARG A 294 -16.86 -25.85 -5.58
CA ARG A 294 -17.91 -26.77 -6.01
C ARG A 294 -17.70 -27.19 -7.45
N ASP A 295 -18.35 -28.29 -7.83
CA ASP A 295 -18.37 -28.70 -9.23
C ASP A 295 -18.93 -27.58 -10.10
N PHE A 296 -18.24 -27.30 -11.21
CA PHE A 296 -18.72 -26.34 -12.20
C PHE A 296 -19.74 -27.02 -13.13
N ALA A 297 -20.96 -26.53 -13.15
CA ALA A 297 -22.07 -27.14 -13.91
C ALA A 297 -22.07 -26.82 -15.42
N GLY A 298 -21.02 -26.19 -15.94
CA GLY A 298 -20.93 -25.89 -17.38
C GLY A 298 -21.67 -24.63 -17.82
N GLU A 299 -22.45 -24.01 -16.97
CA GLU A 299 -23.13 -22.74 -17.27
C GLU A 299 -22.16 -21.55 -17.18
N GLY A 300 -21.41 -21.31 -18.25
CA GLY A 300 -20.70 -20.05 -18.39
C GLY A 300 -21.72 -18.91 -18.45
N LYS A 301 -21.73 -17.99 -17.44
CA LYS A 301 -22.42 -16.72 -17.63
C LYS A 301 -21.61 -15.94 -18.66
N MET A 302 -22.24 -15.69 -19.80
CA MET A 302 -21.69 -14.78 -20.78
C MET A 302 -21.79 -13.35 -20.24
N ALA A 303 -20.87 -12.48 -20.61
CA ALA A 303 -21.04 -11.06 -20.44
C ALA A 303 -22.24 -10.61 -21.29
N GLY A 304 -23.38 -10.34 -20.64
CA GLY A 304 -24.64 -10.02 -21.30
C GLY A 304 -25.64 -11.22 -21.40
N ASP A 305 -26.89 -10.91 -21.63
CA ASP A 305 -28.03 -11.83 -21.66
C ASP A 305 -28.08 -12.82 -22.86
N ALA A 306 -26.93 -13.20 -23.39
CA ALA A 306 -26.87 -14.14 -24.53
C ALA A 306 -27.23 -15.60 -24.17
N ARG A 307 -27.97 -15.82 -23.08
CA ARG A 307 -28.42 -17.12 -22.60
C ARG A 307 -29.23 -17.93 -23.63
N ASP A 308 -29.85 -17.25 -24.57
CA ASP A 308 -30.90 -17.87 -25.38
C ASP A 308 -30.53 -18.08 -26.85
N SER A 309 -29.31 -17.75 -27.29
CA SER A 309 -29.05 -17.60 -28.71
C SER A 309 -28.17 -18.66 -29.37
N VAL A 310 -27.39 -19.44 -28.64
CA VAL A 310 -26.48 -20.41 -29.30
C VAL A 310 -26.44 -21.75 -28.57
N PHE A 311 -26.97 -22.75 -29.23
CA PHE A 311 -26.95 -24.13 -28.76
C PHE A 311 -25.77 -24.93 -29.31
N LEU A 312 -25.15 -24.47 -30.39
CA LEU A 312 -24.07 -25.15 -31.07
C LEU A 312 -22.91 -24.18 -31.33
N GLU A 313 -21.72 -24.57 -30.97
CA GLU A 313 -20.51 -23.79 -31.18
C GLU A 313 -19.45 -24.54 -31.93
N GLN A 314 -18.61 -23.80 -32.65
CA GLN A 314 -17.50 -24.36 -33.38
C GLN A 314 -16.22 -24.30 -32.51
N VAL A 315 -15.87 -25.45 -31.91
CA VAL A 315 -14.61 -25.67 -31.22
C VAL A 315 -13.72 -26.49 -32.16
N ASP A 316 -12.55 -25.96 -32.49
CA ASP A 316 -11.58 -26.60 -33.40
C ASP A 316 -12.17 -27.08 -34.74
N GLY A 317 -13.12 -26.30 -35.25
CA GLY A 317 -13.81 -26.63 -36.51
C GLY A 317 -14.96 -27.62 -36.38
N GLN A 318 -15.31 -28.09 -35.19
CA GLN A 318 -16.46 -28.94 -34.90
C GLN A 318 -17.53 -28.16 -34.14
N LEU A 319 -18.80 -28.45 -34.49
CA LEU A 319 -19.95 -27.95 -33.74
C LEU A 319 -20.10 -28.77 -32.46
N VAL A 320 -19.96 -28.11 -31.30
CA VAL A 320 -20.11 -28.72 -29.97
C VAL A 320 -21.44 -28.28 -29.39
N ASP A 321 -22.25 -29.25 -28.96
CA ASP A 321 -23.46 -28.96 -28.20
C ASP A 321 -23.08 -28.50 -26.80
N ARG A 322 -23.50 -27.30 -26.43
CA ARG A 322 -23.30 -26.68 -25.12
C ARG A 322 -23.78 -27.59 -23.98
N ASP A 323 -24.90 -28.27 -24.14
CA ASP A 323 -25.45 -29.15 -23.12
C ASP A 323 -24.75 -30.53 -23.07
N ALA A 324 -24.12 -30.94 -24.18
CA ALA A 324 -23.30 -32.14 -24.24
C ALA A 324 -21.87 -31.94 -23.74
N ALA A 325 -21.38 -30.70 -23.71
CA ALA A 325 -20.08 -30.37 -23.12
C ALA A 325 -20.02 -30.63 -21.60
N GLY A 326 -21.16 -30.84 -20.97
CA GLY A 326 -21.36 -31.33 -19.60
C GLY A 326 -20.23 -31.18 -18.59
N VAL A 327 -20.37 -31.79 -17.43
CA VAL A 327 -19.42 -31.73 -16.31
C VAL A 327 -18.00 -32.28 -16.64
N PHE A 328 -17.81 -32.96 -17.75
CA PHE A 328 -16.52 -33.52 -18.18
C PHE A 328 -15.61 -32.50 -18.86
N SER A 329 -16.19 -31.56 -19.62
CA SER A 329 -15.45 -30.44 -20.19
C SER A 329 -16.26 -29.18 -19.91
N ALA A 330 -15.86 -28.42 -18.92
CA ALA A 330 -16.56 -27.23 -18.43
C ALA A 330 -15.94 -25.94 -18.98
N PRO A 331 -16.28 -25.52 -20.23
CA PRO A 331 -15.75 -24.29 -20.83
C PRO A 331 -16.49 -23.06 -20.31
N ILE A 332 -15.85 -21.90 -20.49
CA ILE A 332 -16.51 -20.60 -20.45
C ILE A 332 -16.90 -20.20 -21.86
N PHE A 333 -18.12 -19.69 -22.02
CA PHE A 333 -18.57 -19.05 -23.24
C PHE A 333 -18.44 -17.53 -23.10
N TYR A 334 -17.89 -16.86 -24.12
CA TYR A 334 -17.75 -15.40 -24.15
C TYR A 334 -18.00 -14.86 -25.55
N GLU A 335 -18.44 -13.63 -25.67
CA GLU A 335 -18.83 -13.02 -26.94
C GLU A 335 -17.75 -12.05 -27.45
N LEU A 336 -17.45 -12.15 -28.74
CA LEU A 336 -16.65 -11.17 -29.46
C LEU A 336 -17.51 -9.96 -29.85
N ARG A 337 -16.88 -8.80 -30.10
CA ARG A 337 -17.58 -7.57 -30.53
C ARG A 337 -18.44 -7.73 -31.80
N ASN A 338 -18.20 -8.74 -32.60
CA ASN A 338 -18.99 -9.06 -33.81
C ASN A 338 -20.19 -9.97 -33.53
N GLY A 339 -20.48 -10.29 -32.26
CA GLY A 339 -21.56 -11.21 -31.86
C GLY A 339 -21.22 -12.68 -31.95
N GLN A 340 -20.00 -13.04 -32.35
CA GLN A 340 -19.57 -14.43 -32.40
C GLN A 340 -19.20 -14.91 -30.99
N VAL A 341 -19.79 -16.02 -30.58
CA VAL A 341 -19.51 -16.70 -29.32
C VAL A 341 -18.24 -17.54 -29.45
N GLN A 342 -17.40 -17.52 -28.45
CA GLN A 342 -16.16 -18.28 -28.33
C GLN A 342 -16.14 -19.09 -27.04
N VAL A 343 -15.24 -20.05 -26.98
CA VAL A 343 -15.05 -20.97 -25.85
C VAL A 343 -13.67 -20.77 -25.25
N ALA A 344 -13.57 -20.73 -23.92
CA ALA A 344 -12.33 -20.72 -23.20
C ALA A 344 -12.26 -21.86 -22.16
N PHE A 345 -11.15 -22.57 -22.13
CA PHE A 345 -10.78 -23.52 -21.10
C PHE A 345 -9.65 -22.93 -20.23
N PRO A 346 -9.40 -23.48 -19.02
CA PRO A 346 -8.35 -22.94 -18.16
C PRO A 346 -6.98 -23.00 -18.83
N ALA A 347 -6.43 -21.82 -19.14
CA ALA A 347 -5.06 -21.64 -19.57
C ALA A 347 -4.42 -20.46 -18.83
N PHE A 348 -3.17 -20.62 -18.46
CA PHE A 348 -2.41 -19.57 -17.77
C PHE A 348 -1.91 -18.52 -18.78
N VAL A 349 -1.48 -17.38 -18.28
CA VAL A 349 -1.09 -16.24 -19.13
C VAL A 349 0.09 -16.52 -20.08
N ASP A 350 0.90 -17.53 -19.80
CA ASP A 350 2.00 -18.02 -20.68
C ASP A 350 1.54 -19.03 -21.74
N GLY A 351 0.25 -19.38 -21.74
CA GLY A 351 -0.35 -20.36 -22.64
C GLY A 351 -0.40 -21.79 -22.07
N THR A 352 0.12 -22.04 -20.87
CA THR A 352 0.07 -23.37 -20.23
C THR A 352 -1.37 -23.76 -19.91
N THR A 353 -1.88 -24.82 -20.53
CA THR A 353 -3.25 -25.32 -20.33
C THR A 353 -3.31 -26.40 -19.25
N LEU A 354 -4.44 -26.53 -18.55
CA LEU A 354 -4.66 -27.69 -17.67
C LEU A 354 -4.78 -28.99 -18.45
N ALA A 355 -5.28 -28.97 -19.68
CA ALA A 355 -5.34 -30.14 -20.56
C ALA A 355 -3.93 -30.72 -20.80
N GLU A 356 -2.91 -29.89 -21.03
CA GLU A 356 -1.53 -30.33 -21.19
C GLU A 356 -0.92 -30.81 -19.87
N ARG A 357 -1.16 -30.12 -18.76
CA ARG A 357 -0.67 -30.54 -17.43
C ARG A 357 -1.20 -31.89 -17.00
N PHE A 358 -2.40 -32.26 -17.42
CA PHE A 358 -3.06 -33.53 -17.11
C PHE A 358 -3.17 -34.45 -18.33
N ALA A 359 -2.24 -34.31 -19.29
CA ALA A 359 -2.30 -35.08 -20.56
C ALA A 359 -2.27 -36.60 -20.35
N GLU A 360 -1.56 -37.10 -19.32
CA GLU A 360 -1.49 -38.51 -18.98
C GLU A 360 -2.85 -39.10 -18.50
N GLN A 361 -3.68 -38.27 -17.88
CA GLN A 361 -5.05 -38.62 -17.43
C GLN A 361 -6.10 -38.38 -18.51
N GLY A 362 -5.76 -37.71 -19.61
CA GLY A 362 -6.64 -37.27 -20.68
C GLY A 362 -6.98 -35.78 -20.60
N ALA A 363 -7.12 -35.13 -21.75
CA ALA A 363 -7.40 -33.70 -21.85
C ALA A 363 -8.70 -33.29 -21.13
N GLU A 364 -9.71 -34.16 -21.18
CA GLU A 364 -11.01 -33.93 -20.50
C GLU A 364 -10.84 -33.84 -18.98
N PHE A 365 -9.85 -34.54 -18.38
CA PHE A 365 -9.56 -34.48 -16.94
C PHE A 365 -9.13 -33.06 -16.54
N GLY A 366 -8.15 -32.51 -17.23
CA GLY A 366 -7.65 -31.16 -16.98
C GLY A 366 -8.69 -30.06 -17.24
N ASN A 367 -9.56 -30.25 -18.20
CA ASN A 367 -10.66 -29.34 -18.53
C ASN A 367 -11.93 -29.57 -17.69
N SER A 368 -11.92 -30.58 -16.81
CA SER A 368 -13.10 -30.93 -16.03
C SER A 368 -13.56 -29.79 -15.09
N GLY A 369 -14.88 -29.73 -14.94
CA GLY A 369 -15.50 -28.92 -13.89
C GLY A 369 -15.64 -29.64 -12.56
N ARG A 370 -15.20 -30.90 -12.42
CA ARG A 370 -15.35 -31.70 -11.20
C ARG A 370 -14.15 -31.56 -10.25
N LEU A 371 -14.42 -31.18 -9.01
CA LEU A 371 -13.39 -31.12 -7.95
C LEU A 371 -12.71 -32.47 -7.69
N SER A 372 -13.43 -33.57 -7.87
CA SER A 372 -12.87 -34.93 -7.75
C SER A 372 -11.78 -35.25 -8.79
N GLN A 373 -11.67 -34.45 -9.85
CA GLN A 373 -10.66 -34.58 -10.89
C GLN A 373 -9.62 -33.46 -10.79
N VAL A 374 -10.04 -32.19 -10.79
CA VAL A 374 -9.14 -31.05 -10.75
C VAL A 374 -9.74 -29.89 -9.95
N ASN A 375 -9.01 -29.35 -8.99
CA ASN A 375 -9.32 -28.05 -8.38
C ASN A 375 -8.56 -26.97 -9.14
N ARG A 376 -9.27 -26.18 -9.93
CA ARG A 376 -8.69 -25.18 -10.84
C ARG A 376 -7.94 -24.08 -10.10
N ARG A 377 -8.43 -23.60 -8.93
CA ARG A 377 -7.72 -22.58 -8.15
C ARG A 377 -6.41 -23.09 -7.54
N GLN A 378 -6.38 -24.35 -7.11
CA GLN A 378 -5.13 -24.95 -6.64
C GLN A 378 -4.10 -25.06 -7.76
N GLU A 379 -4.51 -25.40 -8.98
CA GLU A 379 -3.62 -25.42 -10.13
C GLU A 379 -3.19 -24.00 -10.54
N LEU A 380 -4.10 -23.01 -10.50
CA LEU A 380 -3.75 -21.60 -10.73
C LEU A 380 -2.69 -21.12 -9.73
N ALA A 381 -2.85 -21.44 -8.45
CA ALA A 381 -1.89 -21.03 -7.43
C ALA A 381 -0.49 -21.63 -7.67
N LYS A 382 -0.41 -22.88 -8.15
CA LYS A 382 0.88 -23.47 -8.57
C LYS A 382 1.48 -22.71 -9.74
N LEU A 383 0.70 -22.44 -10.78
CA LEU A 383 1.15 -21.70 -11.97
C LEU A 383 1.60 -20.28 -11.62
N LEU A 384 0.89 -19.59 -10.70
CA LEU A 384 1.27 -18.27 -10.21
C LEU A 384 2.62 -18.30 -9.52
N VAL A 385 2.83 -19.25 -8.61
CA VAL A 385 4.08 -19.38 -7.82
C VAL A 385 5.25 -19.79 -8.72
N ASP A 386 5.01 -20.62 -9.72
CA ASP A 386 6.04 -21.04 -10.66
C ASP A 386 6.41 -19.94 -11.67
N SER A 387 5.52 -18.97 -11.90
CA SER A 387 5.72 -17.88 -12.86
C SER A 387 6.77 -16.86 -12.41
N PRO A 388 7.73 -16.49 -13.27
CA PRO A 388 8.67 -15.40 -12.98
C PRO A 388 8.00 -14.02 -12.93
N SER A 389 6.75 -13.89 -13.33
CA SER A 389 5.99 -12.65 -13.20
C SER A 389 5.66 -12.35 -11.73
N LEU A 390 5.54 -13.37 -10.88
CA LEU A 390 5.19 -13.19 -9.46
C LEU A 390 6.22 -12.34 -8.73
N GLU A 391 7.49 -12.75 -8.77
CA GLU A 391 8.56 -11.98 -8.11
C GLU A 391 8.82 -10.65 -8.78
N THR A 392 8.67 -10.58 -10.11
CA THR A 392 8.85 -9.32 -10.85
C THR A 392 7.80 -8.27 -10.45
N ALA A 393 6.54 -8.67 -10.37
CA ALA A 393 5.44 -7.80 -9.93
C ALA A 393 5.61 -7.37 -8.47
N ALA A 394 5.95 -8.31 -7.58
CA ALA A 394 6.18 -8.03 -6.17
C ALA A 394 7.32 -7.03 -5.97
N VAL A 395 8.46 -7.24 -6.61
CA VAL A 395 9.63 -6.36 -6.53
C VAL A 395 9.32 -4.97 -7.09
N ASN A 396 8.66 -4.88 -8.25
CA ASN A 396 8.29 -3.60 -8.84
C ASN A 396 7.34 -2.80 -7.91
N ARG A 397 6.37 -3.48 -7.29
CA ARG A 397 5.44 -2.87 -6.32
C ARG A 397 6.16 -2.42 -5.05
N MET A 398 7.02 -3.25 -4.49
CA MET A 398 7.79 -2.90 -3.30
C MET A 398 8.75 -1.74 -3.57
N TRP A 399 9.43 -1.74 -4.72
CA TRP A 399 10.27 -0.62 -5.14
C TRP A 399 9.46 0.68 -5.24
N ALA A 400 8.27 0.62 -5.88
CA ALA A 400 7.37 1.76 -5.97
C ALA A 400 6.90 2.28 -4.60
N HIS A 401 6.66 1.39 -3.65
CA HIS A 401 6.30 1.78 -2.28
C HIS A 401 7.40 2.64 -1.64
N PHE A 402 8.67 2.24 -1.76
CA PHE A 402 9.79 2.94 -1.13
C PHE A 402 10.22 4.22 -1.87
N PHE A 403 10.13 4.24 -3.19
CA PHE A 403 10.58 5.37 -4.00
C PHE A 403 9.47 6.28 -4.53
N GLY A 404 8.20 5.89 -4.37
CA GLY A 404 7.06 6.59 -4.96
C GLY A 404 6.83 6.29 -6.45
N TYR A 405 7.78 5.64 -7.12
CA TYR A 405 7.71 5.20 -8.52
C TYR A 405 8.33 3.82 -8.67
N GLY A 406 7.68 2.94 -9.42
CA GLY A 406 8.24 1.65 -9.82
C GLY A 406 9.22 1.78 -10.97
N PHE A 407 9.74 0.66 -11.40
CA PHE A 407 10.53 0.57 -12.63
C PHE A 407 9.65 0.75 -13.87
N THR A 408 8.36 0.45 -13.78
CA THR A 408 7.33 0.68 -14.81
C THR A 408 6.27 1.67 -14.31
N LYS A 409 5.55 2.32 -15.24
CA LYS A 409 4.43 3.21 -14.94
C LYS A 409 3.32 3.03 -15.97
N PRO A 410 2.18 2.43 -15.61
CA PRO A 410 1.78 1.93 -14.27
C PRO A 410 2.68 0.79 -13.75
N ILE A 411 2.68 0.60 -12.43
CA ILE A 411 3.49 -0.44 -11.77
C ILE A 411 2.97 -1.86 -11.99
N ASP A 412 1.70 -1.98 -12.28
CA ASP A 412 0.94 -3.20 -12.48
C ASP A 412 0.59 -3.47 -13.95
N ASP A 413 1.36 -2.89 -14.86
CA ASP A 413 1.27 -3.10 -16.32
C ASP A 413 2.68 -3.32 -16.89
N ILE A 414 3.28 -4.46 -16.53
CA ILE A 414 4.64 -4.85 -16.92
C ILE A 414 4.60 -5.57 -18.26
N GLY A 415 5.37 -5.11 -19.23
CA GLY A 415 5.43 -5.75 -20.55
C GLY A 415 6.31 -4.99 -21.55
N SER A 416 6.43 -5.52 -22.76
CA SER A 416 7.23 -4.92 -23.84
C SER A 416 6.74 -3.51 -24.25
N HIS A 417 5.46 -3.24 -24.05
CA HIS A 417 4.82 -1.94 -24.30
C HIS A 417 5.10 -0.89 -23.21
N ASN A 418 5.54 -1.31 -22.03
CA ASN A 418 5.85 -0.47 -20.87
C ASN A 418 7.20 -0.91 -20.26
N PRO A 419 8.32 -0.64 -20.94
CA PRO A 419 9.62 -1.14 -20.54
C PRO A 419 10.07 -0.53 -19.20
N ALA A 420 10.69 -1.36 -18.37
CA ALA A 420 11.25 -0.93 -17.10
C ALA A 420 12.40 0.08 -17.29
N SER A 421 12.48 1.09 -16.42
CA SER A 421 13.56 2.08 -16.41
C SER A 421 14.94 1.46 -16.13
N HIS A 422 14.98 0.40 -15.32
CA HIS A 422 16.20 -0.36 -14.97
C HIS A 422 15.91 -1.87 -15.11
N PRO A 423 15.87 -2.41 -16.35
CA PRO A 423 15.39 -3.77 -16.59
C PRO A 423 16.31 -4.85 -15.97
N GLU A 424 17.63 -4.63 -15.99
CA GLU A 424 18.58 -5.56 -15.39
C GLU A 424 18.44 -5.59 -13.86
N LEU A 425 18.30 -4.43 -13.22
CA LEU A 425 18.08 -4.35 -11.77
C LEU A 425 16.77 -5.04 -11.35
N LEU A 426 15.68 -4.81 -12.07
CA LEU A 426 14.41 -5.47 -11.80
C LEU A 426 14.53 -6.99 -11.90
N ALA A 427 15.19 -7.49 -12.95
CA ALA A 427 15.37 -8.92 -13.17
C ALA A 427 16.27 -9.58 -12.11
N GLU A 428 17.39 -8.95 -11.75
CA GLU A 428 18.30 -9.49 -10.73
C GLU A 428 17.68 -9.46 -9.33
N LEU A 429 17.00 -8.38 -8.99
CA LEU A 429 16.32 -8.24 -7.68
C LEU A 429 15.16 -9.22 -7.57
N ALA A 430 14.38 -9.43 -8.64
CA ALA A 430 13.32 -10.44 -8.69
C ALA A 430 13.89 -11.85 -8.48
N LYS A 431 14.97 -12.20 -9.20
CA LYS A 431 15.65 -13.49 -9.03
C LYS A 431 16.20 -13.68 -7.60
N ALA A 432 16.78 -12.63 -7.01
CA ALA A 432 17.27 -12.67 -5.63
C ALA A 432 16.12 -12.84 -4.63
N PHE A 433 14.98 -12.18 -4.86
CA PHE A 433 13.79 -12.31 -4.02
C PHE A 433 13.22 -13.74 -4.03
N ARG A 434 13.14 -14.39 -5.19
CA ARG A 434 12.80 -15.82 -5.27
C ARG A 434 13.85 -16.69 -4.55
N ALA A 435 15.15 -16.42 -4.76
CA ALA A 435 16.23 -17.20 -4.18
C ALA A 435 16.31 -17.11 -2.65
N CYS A 436 15.90 -15.99 -2.04
CA CYS A 436 15.81 -15.88 -0.58
C CYS A 436 14.50 -16.44 -0.01
N GLY A 437 13.74 -17.24 -0.76
CA GLY A 437 12.48 -17.84 -0.31
C GLY A 437 11.32 -16.86 -0.18
N PHE A 438 11.29 -15.82 -1.01
CA PHE A 438 10.25 -14.80 -1.01
C PHE A 438 10.11 -14.05 0.33
N ASP A 439 11.23 -13.83 1.02
CA ASP A 439 11.28 -13.10 2.29
C ASP A 439 11.08 -11.59 2.05
N MET A 440 9.90 -11.08 2.46
CA MET A 440 9.54 -9.67 2.30
C MET A 440 10.40 -8.74 3.15
N ARG A 441 10.80 -9.15 4.35
CA ARG A 441 11.68 -8.34 5.21
C ARG A 441 13.06 -8.20 4.58
N GLN A 442 13.57 -9.28 3.99
CA GLN A 442 14.85 -9.26 3.31
C GLN A 442 14.82 -8.35 2.06
N LEU A 443 13.76 -8.39 1.26
CA LEU A 443 13.57 -7.49 0.12
C LEU A 443 13.54 -6.02 0.57
N MET A 444 12.77 -5.70 1.60
CA MET A 444 12.70 -4.36 2.20
C MET A 444 14.09 -3.89 2.65
N ARG A 445 14.82 -4.77 3.34
CA ARG A 445 16.16 -4.50 3.83
C ARG A 445 17.12 -4.12 2.71
N TRP A 446 17.14 -4.86 1.60
CA TRP A 446 17.98 -4.52 0.45
C TRP A 446 17.66 -3.13 -0.10
N ILE A 447 16.38 -2.81 -0.25
CA ILE A 447 15.93 -1.53 -0.83
C ILE A 447 16.33 -0.36 0.07
N VAL A 448 15.98 -0.40 1.37
CA VAL A 448 16.18 0.75 2.27
C VAL A 448 17.63 0.99 2.67
N LEU A 449 18.51 -0.01 2.49
CA LEU A 449 19.95 0.14 2.72
C LEU A 449 20.71 0.54 1.46
N SER A 450 20.04 0.66 0.30
CA SER A 450 20.68 1.03 -0.96
C SER A 450 21.05 2.51 -1.02
N ASP A 451 22.06 2.82 -1.85
CA ASP A 451 22.49 4.21 -2.08
C ASP A 451 21.38 5.12 -2.60
N PRO A 452 20.56 4.72 -3.61
CA PRO A 452 19.48 5.57 -4.11
C PRO A 452 18.45 5.91 -3.02
N TYR A 453 18.14 4.98 -2.13
CA TYR A 453 17.23 5.27 -0.99
C TYR A 453 17.85 6.22 0.04
N ALA A 454 19.16 6.23 0.12
CA ALA A 454 19.88 7.11 1.03
C ALA A 454 20.14 8.51 0.48
N LEU A 455 19.72 8.82 -0.74
CA LEU A 455 19.87 10.17 -1.32
C LEU A 455 18.91 11.19 -0.70
N SER A 456 19.31 12.45 -0.72
CA SER A 456 18.45 13.58 -0.38
C SER A 456 17.36 13.79 -1.44
N SER A 457 16.23 14.31 -1.00
CA SER A 457 15.14 14.73 -1.90
C SER A 457 15.44 16.04 -2.65
N THR A 458 16.42 16.81 -2.21
CA THR A 458 16.84 18.03 -2.88
C THR A 458 17.53 17.73 -4.21
N ALA A 459 17.07 18.35 -5.30
CA ALA A 459 17.72 18.25 -6.59
C ALA A 459 19.15 18.82 -6.53
N ALA A 460 20.06 18.25 -7.31
CA ALA A 460 21.44 18.70 -7.47
C ALA A 460 21.66 19.23 -8.89
N GLU A 461 22.72 19.98 -9.11
CA GLU A 461 23.13 20.37 -10.44
C GLU A 461 23.39 19.14 -11.32
N GLY A 462 22.54 18.96 -12.34
CA GLY A 462 22.61 17.85 -13.30
C GLY A 462 21.64 16.69 -13.04
N ASN A 463 20.68 16.82 -12.10
CA ASN A 463 19.56 15.88 -11.96
C ASN A 463 18.19 16.56 -11.83
N GLU A 464 18.09 17.84 -12.18
CA GLU A 464 16.83 18.59 -12.16
C GLU A 464 15.79 17.98 -13.09
N ASP A 465 16.26 17.37 -14.17
CA ASP A 465 15.44 16.68 -15.17
C ASP A 465 14.96 15.28 -14.77
N ASP A 466 15.50 14.69 -13.69
CA ASP A 466 15.02 13.43 -13.12
C ASP A 466 13.73 13.68 -12.32
N ASP A 467 12.63 13.92 -13.06
CA ASP A 467 11.31 14.16 -12.49
C ASP A 467 10.23 13.29 -13.16
N PRO A 468 9.91 12.14 -12.55
CA PRO A 468 8.87 11.25 -13.06
C PRO A 468 7.46 11.85 -13.05
N ALA A 469 7.21 12.90 -12.27
CA ALA A 469 5.92 13.61 -12.30
C ALA A 469 5.68 14.31 -13.65
N LEU A 470 6.76 14.65 -14.36
CA LEU A 470 6.70 15.20 -15.72
C LEU A 470 6.63 14.14 -16.83
N GLY A 471 6.39 12.87 -16.47
CA GLY A 471 6.28 11.75 -17.40
C GLY A 471 7.61 11.16 -17.88
N ARG A 472 8.72 11.49 -17.24
CA ARG A 472 10.03 10.90 -17.51
C ARG A 472 10.18 9.55 -16.79
N ALA A 473 11.02 8.65 -17.34
CA ALA A 473 11.38 7.43 -16.65
C ALA A 473 12.22 7.76 -15.39
N PRO A 474 11.94 7.18 -14.23
CA PRO A 474 12.67 7.46 -13.00
C PRO A 474 14.12 6.96 -13.11
N LEU A 475 15.09 7.80 -12.74
CA LEU A 475 16.50 7.44 -12.67
C LEU A 475 16.98 7.18 -11.23
N PHE A 476 16.11 7.50 -10.24
CA PHE A 476 16.42 7.36 -8.81
C PHE A 476 17.70 8.09 -8.40
N SER A 477 18.01 9.20 -9.06
CA SER A 477 19.19 10.02 -8.77
C SER A 477 18.99 10.99 -7.61
N ARG A 478 17.79 11.05 -7.09
CA ARG A 478 17.37 11.69 -5.84
C ARG A 478 16.24 10.91 -5.23
N PHE A 479 15.94 11.13 -3.97
CA PHE A 479 14.71 10.61 -3.38
C PHE A 479 13.52 11.46 -3.87
N TYR A 480 12.50 10.82 -4.41
CA TYR A 480 11.31 11.54 -4.87
C TYR A 480 10.36 11.81 -3.71
N VAL A 481 10.06 13.09 -3.50
CA VAL A 481 9.14 13.52 -2.43
C VAL A 481 7.73 13.00 -2.74
N ARG A 482 7.11 12.38 -1.76
CA ARG A 482 5.73 11.89 -1.84
C ARG A 482 4.95 12.23 -0.57
N GLN A 483 3.64 12.29 -0.68
CA GLN A 483 2.80 12.48 0.51
C GLN A 483 2.72 11.21 1.35
N MET A 484 2.57 11.36 2.66
CA MET A 484 2.24 10.25 3.54
C MET A 484 0.87 9.67 3.17
N GLN A 485 0.74 8.36 3.29
CA GLN A 485 -0.57 7.73 3.25
C GLN A 485 -1.43 8.21 4.44
N PRO A 486 -2.76 8.25 4.31
CA PRO A 486 -3.64 8.69 5.39
C PRO A 486 -3.33 8.04 6.74
N GLU A 487 -3.09 6.74 6.70
CA GLU A 487 -2.79 5.95 7.89
C GLU A 487 -1.44 6.33 8.52
N GLN A 488 -0.42 6.57 7.70
CA GLN A 488 0.90 7.07 8.16
C GLN A 488 0.78 8.46 8.76
N LEU A 489 -0.02 9.33 8.16
CA LEU A 489 -0.25 10.67 8.67
C LEU A 489 -0.97 10.65 10.03
N TYR A 490 -1.99 9.78 10.18
CA TYR A 490 -2.69 9.59 11.44
C TYR A 490 -1.73 9.14 12.55
N GLU A 491 -0.98 8.06 12.34
CA GLU A 491 -0.04 7.53 13.32
C GLU A 491 1.07 8.56 13.64
N SER A 492 1.54 9.30 12.63
CA SER A 492 2.55 10.35 12.82
C SER A 492 2.03 11.52 13.66
N LEU A 493 0.77 11.91 13.47
CA LEU A 493 0.11 12.90 14.32
C LEU A 493 0.04 12.42 15.77
N LEU A 494 -0.32 11.15 16.01
CA LEU A 494 -0.35 10.60 17.37
C LEU A 494 1.03 10.61 18.03
N VAL A 495 2.08 10.21 17.30
CA VAL A 495 3.47 10.22 17.80
C VAL A 495 3.92 11.63 18.13
N ALA A 496 3.70 12.59 17.22
CA ALA A 496 4.13 13.97 17.41
C ALA A 496 3.41 14.66 18.59
N THR A 497 2.13 14.37 18.77
CA THR A 497 1.23 15.18 19.61
C THR A 497 0.79 14.50 20.90
N GLN A 498 0.92 13.16 20.99
CA GLN A 498 0.38 12.34 22.08
C GLN A 498 -1.12 12.62 22.33
N ALA A 499 -1.88 12.93 21.26
CA ALA A 499 -3.28 13.36 21.35
C ALA A 499 -4.20 12.24 21.86
N ASP A 500 -3.77 10.99 21.79
CA ASP A 500 -4.48 9.80 22.27
C ASP A 500 -4.07 9.36 23.69
N ALA A 501 -3.04 9.96 24.30
CA ALA A 501 -2.43 9.47 25.55
C ALA A 501 -3.41 9.32 26.73
N LYS A 502 -4.54 10.00 26.69
CA LYS A 502 -5.60 9.96 27.72
C LYS A 502 -6.83 9.13 27.29
N LEU A 503 -6.85 8.59 26.08
CA LEU A 503 -7.98 7.84 25.54
C LEU A 503 -7.87 6.36 25.90
N LYS A 504 -9.03 5.71 26.07
CA LYS A 504 -9.13 4.25 26.15
C LYS A 504 -8.99 3.64 24.73
N GLU A 505 -8.71 2.37 24.66
CA GLU A 505 -8.52 1.63 23.40
C GLU A 505 -9.71 1.82 22.45
N ALA A 506 -10.94 1.53 22.90
CA ALA A 506 -12.15 1.72 22.08
C ALA A 506 -12.35 3.18 21.60
N GLU A 507 -11.95 4.17 22.40
CA GLU A 507 -12.02 5.58 22.01
C GLU A 507 -10.96 5.94 20.95
N ARG A 508 -9.78 5.28 20.98
CA ARG A 508 -8.75 5.41 19.96
C ARG A 508 -9.20 4.83 18.63
N ASP A 509 -9.80 3.64 18.65
CA ASP A 509 -10.30 2.96 17.46
C ASP A 509 -11.43 3.74 16.80
N GLU A 510 -12.37 4.26 17.60
CA GLU A 510 -13.43 5.13 17.11
C GLU A 510 -12.86 6.42 16.49
N MET A 511 -11.88 7.04 17.14
CA MET A 511 -11.21 8.24 16.64
C MET A 511 -10.50 7.95 15.32
N LYS A 512 -9.77 6.82 15.23
CA LYS A 512 -9.07 6.38 14.02
C LYS A 512 -10.04 6.14 12.87
N THR A 513 -11.09 5.37 13.10
CA THR A 513 -12.11 5.03 12.10
C THR A 513 -12.79 6.29 11.58
N ARG A 514 -13.17 7.19 12.47
CA ARG A 514 -13.80 8.47 12.10
C ARG A 514 -12.85 9.35 11.28
N TRP A 515 -11.59 9.46 11.71
CA TRP A 515 -10.59 10.28 11.03
C TRP A 515 -10.27 9.74 9.64
N LEU A 516 -10.01 8.44 9.51
CA LEU A 516 -9.74 7.78 8.22
C LEU A 516 -10.96 7.84 7.30
N GLY A 517 -12.17 7.65 7.82
CA GLY A 517 -13.41 7.76 7.05
C GLY A 517 -13.59 9.15 6.44
N GLN A 518 -13.37 10.20 7.22
CA GLN A 518 -13.42 11.59 6.73
C GLN A 518 -12.31 11.86 5.70
N PHE A 519 -11.11 11.35 5.95
CA PHE A 519 -9.97 11.55 5.07
C PHE A 519 -10.12 10.81 3.74
N ASN A 520 -10.62 9.58 3.76
CA ASN A 520 -10.84 8.75 2.57
C ASN A 520 -12.02 9.26 1.71
N THR A 521 -13.11 9.74 2.33
CA THR A 521 -14.25 10.34 1.60
C THR A 521 -13.81 11.54 0.76
N ALA A 522 -12.78 12.25 1.20
CA ALA A 522 -12.23 13.38 0.46
C ALA A 522 -11.32 12.98 -0.73
N LEU A 523 -10.92 11.71 -0.83
CA LEU A 523 -9.98 11.22 -1.87
C LEU A 523 -10.67 10.60 -3.09
N GLY A 524 -11.96 10.20 -2.97
CA GLY A 524 -12.58 9.31 -3.95
C GLY A 524 -12.08 7.86 -3.83
N ASN A 525 -12.87 6.92 -4.31
CA ASN A 525 -12.53 5.50 -4.28
C ASN A 525 -11.59 5.16 -5.43
N ASP A 526 -10.32 4.99 -5.17
CA ASP A 526 -9.38 4.39 -6.12
C ASP A 526 -9.28 2.87 -5.93
N GLU A 527 -10.40 2.18 -6.08
CA GLU A 527 -10.39 0.73 -6.28
C GLU A 527 -9.81 0.43 -7.67
N GLY A 528 -8.54 0.27 -7.78
CA GLY A 528 -7.93 -0.15 -9.05
C GLY A 528 -6.77 0.68 -9.54
N THR A 529 -6.50 1.82 -8.94
CA THR A 529 -5.29 2.58 -9.22
C THR A 529 -4.41 2.60 -7.99
N GLU A 530 -3.31 1.84 -7.98
CA GLU A 530 -2.25 2.06 -7.01
C GLU A 530 -1.66 3.45 -7.28
N SER A 531 -2.14 4.44 -6.54
CA SER A 531 -1.53 5.75 -6.52
C SER A 531 -0.31 5.68 -5.60
N THR A 532 0.86 5.55 -6.18
CA THR A 532 2.12 5.73 -5.46
C THR A 532 2.32 7.21 -5.08
N VAL A 533 1.59 8.12 -5.71
CA VAL A 533 1.62 9.56 -5.45
C VAL A 533 0.24 10.02 -5.00
N PHE A 534 0.15 10.40 -3.74
CA PHE A 534 -1.05 10.97 -3.16
C PHE A 534 -1.15 12.46 -3.49
N ASN A 535 -2.20 12.87 -4.19
CA ASN A 535 -2.49 14.28 -4.47
C ASN A 535 -3.51 14.82 -3.48
N GLY A 536 -3.06 15.55 -2.46
CA GLY A 536 -3.92 16.13 -1.44
C GLY A 536 -5.05 16.99 -2.01
N SER A 537 -6.22 16.91 -1.39
CA SER A 537 -7.41 17.67 -1.75
C SER A 537 -7.67 18.85 -0.80
N ILE A 538 -8.47 19.83 -1.23
CA ILE A 538 -8.90 20.93 -0.38
C ILE A 538 -9.58 20.44 0.91
N PRO A 539 -10.50 19.45 0.89
CA PRO A 539 -11.08 18.91 2.12
C PRO A 539 -10.04 18.35 3.10
N GLN A 540 -9.00 17.68 2.62
CA GLN A 540 -7.92 17.16 3.46
C GLN A 540 -7.11 18.29 4.11
N ALA A 541 -6.77 19.33 3.35
CA ALA A 541 -6.12 20.51 3.88
C ALA A 541 -6.98 21.18 4.98
N LEU A 542 -8.29 21.31 4.75
CA LEU A 542 -9.21 21.86 5.75
C LEU A 542 -9.32 20.98 7.00
N MET A 543 -9.27 19.66 6.85
CA MET A 543 -9.28 18.71 7.95
C MET A 543 -7.98 18.77 8.77
N MET A 544 -6.83 18.94 8.13
CA MET A 544 -5.56 19.18 8.80
C MET A 544 -5.57 20.53 9.55
N MET A 545 -6.19 21.56 8.99
CA MET A 545 -6.21 22.89 9.61
C MET A 545 -7.18 23.00 10.79
N ASN A 546 -8.30 22.25 10.76
CA ASN A 546 -9.44 22.46 11.68
C ASN A 546 -10.02 21.16 12.26
N GLY A 547 -9.47 19.99 11.95
CA GLY A 547 -10.01 18.71 12.42
C GLY A 547 -9.74 18.46 13.91
N ASP A 548 -10.61 17.66 14.52
CA ASP A 548 -10.60 17.33 15.95
C ASP A 548 -9.23 16.87 16.47
N LEU A 549 -8.49 16.13 15.67
CA LEU A 549 -7.17 15.60 16.06
C LEU A 549 -6.13 16.73 16.19
N VAL A 550 -6.07 17.63 15.20
CA VAL A 550 -5.15 18.76 15.22
C VAL A 550 -5.58 19.80 16.27
N GLU A 551 -6.87 20.02 16.44
CA GLU A 551 -7.38 20.85 17.52
C GLU A 551 -6.94 20.31 18.90
N ARG A 552 -7.10 19.01 19.16
CA ARG A 552 -6.62 18.36 20.39
C ARG A 552 -5.11 18.49 20.56
N ALA A 553 -4.35 18.30 19.47
CA ALA A 553 -2.91 18.42 19.46
C ALA A 553 -2.40 19.80 19.87
N CYS A 554 -3.17 20.83 19.53
CA CYS A 554 -2.83 22.23 19.83
C CYS A 554 -3.41 22.74 21.17
N ARG A 555 -4.15 21.91 21.92
CA ARG A 555 -4.67 22.29 23.25
C ARG A 555 -3.56 22.37 24.27
N THR A 556 -3.72 23.33 25.19
CA THR A 556 -2.83 23.52 26.34
C THR A 556 -3.44 22.99 27.64
N ASP A 557 -4.27 21.97 27.53
CA ASP A 557 -4.93 21.32 28.68
C ASP A 557 -3.89 20.73 29.64
N ALA A 558 -4.12 20.83 30.93
CA ALA A 558 -3.23 20.36 31.97
C ALA A 558 -2.79 18.90 31.77
N GLY A 559 -1.48 18.68 31.65
CA GLY A 559 -0.84 17.40 31.43
C GLY A 559 -0.91 16.89 29.97
N GLY A 560 -1.35 17.70 29.00
CA GLY A 560 -1.21 17.45 27.58
C GLY A 560 0.24 17.62 27.08
N PHE A 561 0.52 17.23 25.81
CA PHE A 561 1.85 17.36 25.23
C PHE A 561 2.36 18.81 25.26
N LEU A 562 1.59 19.73 24.72
CA LEU A 562 1.98 21.13 24.61
C LEU A 562 2.10 21.80 25.99
N ASP A 563 1.24 21.46 26.94
CA ASP A 563 1.33 21.91 28.33
C ASP A 563 2.65 21.46 29.00
N LYS A 564 3.01 20.19 28.80
CA LYS A 564 4.28 19.64 29.32
C LYS A 564 5.51 20.37 28.74
N VAL A 565 5.49 20.69 27.45
CA VAL A 565 6.58 21.43 26.81
C VAL A 565 6.60 22.89 27.27
N ALA A 566 5.45 23.55 27.27
CA ALA A 566 5.33 24.96 27.60
C ALA A 566 5.73 25.27 29.06
N ASN A 567 5.33 24.43 30.00
CA ASN A 567 5.57 24.59 31.43
C ASN A 567 6.83 23.87 31.94
N ASN A 568 7.62 23.26 31.05
CA ASN A 568 8.92 22.70 31.47
C ASN A 568 9.89 23.82 31.83
N ALA A 569 10.20 23.95 33.13
CA ALA A 569 11.11 24.98 33.67
C ALA A 569 12.59 24.70 33.36
N GLU A 570 12.94 23.47 32.99
CA GLU A 570 14.31 23.09 32.63
C GLU A 570 14.68 23.53 31.21
N LEU A 571 13.68 23.81 30.36
CA LEU A 571 13.87 24.20 28.97
C LEU A 571 13.75 25.71 28.79
N SER A 572 14.73 26.33 28.15
CA SER A 572 14.63 27.69 27.62
C SER A 572 13.55 27.73 26.49
N ASN A 573 13.04 28.92 26.17
CA ASN A 573 12.08 29.09 25.09
C ASN A 573 12.59 28.55 23.74
N ARG A 574 13.88 28.71 23.47
CA ARG A 574 14.54 28.17 22.29
C ARG A 574 14.52 26.63 22.29
N GLU A 575 14.80 26.00 23.40
CA GLU A 575 14.76 24.53 23.50
C GLU A 575 13.35 23.98 23.39
N LYS A 576 12.33 24.69 23.87
CA LYS A 576 10.93 24.34 23.68
C LYS A 576 10.57 24.35 22.18
N ILE A 577 10.93 25.39 21.44
CA ILE A 577 10.74 25.49 20.00
C ILE A 577 11.50 24.36 19.28
N ASN A 578 12.77 24.15 19.61
CA ASN A 578 13.58 23.06 19.08
C ASN A 578 12.93 21.69 19.30
N TYR A 579 12.31 21.48 20.46
CA TYR A 579 11.63 20.23 20.77
C TYR A 579 10.39 20.01 19.89
N LEU A 580 9.57 21.05 19.64
CA LEU A 580 8.42 20.97 18.73
C LEU A 580 8.84 20.61 17.30
N TYR A 581 9.85 21.29 16.75
CA TYR A 581 10.38 20.98 15.42
C TYR A 581 10.93 19.56 15.33
N ARG A 582 11.60 19.09 16.35
CA ARG A 582 12.12 17.73 16.39
C ARG A 582 11.02 16.69 16.51
N ALA A 583 9.98 16.97 17.30
CA ALA A 583 8.85 16.07 17.48
C ALA A 583 8.01 15.90 16.20
N ALA A 584 7.86 16.94 15.39
CA ALA A 584 7.07 16.88 14.16
C ALA A 584 7.92 16.64 12.90
N LEU A 585 9.05 17.33 12.76
CA LEU A 585 9.85 17.37 11.53
C LEU A 585 11.18 16.62 11.64
N SER A 586 11.47 16.04 12.80
CA SER A 586 12.73 15.33 13.09
C SER A 586 14.00 16.17 12.91
N ARG A 587 13.90 17.49 12.86
CA ARG A 587 15.03 18.44 12.70
C ARG A 587 14.91 19.64 13.62
N LEU A 588 15.97 20.41 13.71
CA LEU A 588 15.95 21.74 14.37
C LEU A 588 15.36 22.79 13.43
N PRO A 589 14.76 23.89 13.96
CA PRO A 589 14.35 25.01 13.14
C PRO A 589 15.57 25.69 12.49
N GLY A 590 15.41 26.13 11.26
CA GLY A 590 16.38 26.95 10.57
C GLY A 590 16.50 28.35 11.19
N LYS A 591 17.44 29.14 10.68
CA LYS A 591 17.68 30.53 11.19
C LYS A 591 16.44 31.41 11.03
N ASP A 592 15.80 31.36 9.87
CA ASP A 592 14.63 32.20 9.57
C ASP A 592 13.37 31.71 10.30
N GLU A 593 13.17 30.41 10.43
CA GLU A 593 12.13 29.85 11.28
C GLU A 593 12.30 30.26 12.74
N THR A 594 13.53 30.28 13.25
CA THR A 594 13.85 30.79 14.60
C THR A 594 13.55 32.29 14.74
N ASN A 595 13.86 33.09 13.71
CA ASN A 595 13.53 34.51 13.68
C ASN A 595 12.03 34.76 13.71
N ILE A 596 11.26 34.02 12.86
CA ILE A 596 9.80 34.08 12.84
C ILE A 596 9.19 33.70 14.20
N CYS A 597 9.71 32.66 14.86
CA CYS A 597 9.25 32.30 16.21
C CYS A 597 9.53 33.43 17.25
N ASN A 598 10.65 34.11 17.13
CA ASN A 598 10.97 35.24 18.01
C ASN A 598 10.08 36.47 17.75
N GLU A 599 9.77 36.77 16.48
CA GLU A 599 8.84 37.84 16.09
C GLU A 599 7.43 37.53 16.59
N LEU A 600 6.99 36.26 16.48
CA LEU A 600 5.70 35.80 16.98
C LEU A 600 5.62 35.94 18.52
N LEU A 601 6.68 35.57 19.23
CA LEU A 601 6.76 35.75 20.69
C LEU A 601 6.66 37.24 21.09
N ALA A 602 7.29 38.12 20.33
CA ALA A 602 7.17 39.57 20.55
C ALA A 602 5.74 40.07 20.24
N ALA A 603 5.13 39.61 19.17
CA ALA A 603 3.76 39.94 18.80
C ALA A 603 2.72 39.44 19.83
N ARG A 604 3.01 38.35 20.53
CA ARG A 604 2.24 37.79 21.64
C ARG A 604 2.60 38.40 23.01
N TYR A 605 3.30 39.52 23.02
CA TYR A 605 3.73 40.21 24.25
C TYR A 605 4.52 39.32 25.23
N GLY A 606 5.24 38.34 24.72
CA GLY A 606 6.03 37.40 25.53
C GLY A 606 5.25 36.22 26.09
N ASP A 607 3.99 36.00 25.66
CA ASP A 607 3.22 34.83 26.04
C ASP A 607 3.77 33.59 25.33
N VAL A 608 4.56 32.82 26.08
CA VAL A 608 5.24 31.62 25.58
C VAL A 608 4.23 30.52 25.22
N VAL A 609 3.15 30.35 25.98
CA VAL A 609 2.17 29.28 25.78
C VAL A 609 1.44 29.49 24.47
N GLN A 610 0.91 30.70 24.26
CA GLN A 610 0.22 31.02 22.99
C GLN A 610 1.20 30.99 21.80
N THR A 611 2.41 31.43 21.96
CA THR A 611 3.44 31.37 20.91
C THR A 611 3.73 29.92 20.50
N LEU A 612 3.93 29.02 21.48
CA LEU A 612 4.17 27.61 21.19
C LEU A 612 2.95 26.92 20.54
N GLN A 613 1.75 27.33 20.91
CA GLN A 613 0.50 26.85 20.29
C GLN A 613 0.43 27.24 18.81
N ASP A 614 0.71 28.50 18.49
CA ASP A 614 0.72 29.00 17.12
C ASP A 614 1.82 28.32 16.27
N VAL A 615 3.02 28.20 16.81
CA VAL A 615 4.15 27.48 16.16
C VAL A 615 3.80 26.02 15.93
N TRP A 616 3.24 25.36 16.92
CA TRP A 616 2.87 23.95 16.82
C TRP A 616 1.83 23.69 15.76
N TRP A 617 0.77 24.50 15.72
CA TRP A 617 -0.23 24.44 14.68
C TRP A 617 0.37 24.66 13.29
N ALA A 618 1.26 25.63 13.12
CA ALA A 618 1.90 25.90 11.85
C ALA A 618 2.82 24.76 11.38
N VAL A 619 3.56 24.14 12.29
CA VAL A 619 4.46 23.03 11.99
C VAL A 619 3.67 21.77 11.58
N LEU A 620 2.59 21.43 12.30
CA LEU A 620 1.74 20.27 11.96
C LEU A 620 0.99 20.45 10.62
N ASN A 621 0.74 21.68 10.22
CA ASN A 621 0.10 22.02 8.95
C ASN A 621 1.09 22.36 7.83
N SER A 622 2.38 22.19 8.06
CA SER A 622 3.40 22.42 7.04
C SER A 622 3.41 21.29 5.99
N ASN A 623 3.76 21.61 4.76
CA ASN A 623 3.98 20.60 3.73
C ASN A 623 5.05 19.58 4.15
N GLU A 624 6.08 20.03 4.88
CA GLU A 624 7.16 19.15 5.34
C GLU A 624 6.65 18.07 6.31
N PHE A 625 5.66 18.37 7.16
CA PHE A 625 5.11 17.38 8.07
C PHE A 625 4.37 16.25 7.33
N ILE A 626 3.61 16.60 6.28
CA ILE A 626 2.78 15.63 5.54
C ILE A 626 3.53 14.89 4.42
N LEU A 627 4.79 15.25 4.18
CA LEU A 627 5.60 14.65 3.13
C LEU A 627 6.60 13.62 3.67
N VAL A 628 6.84 12.60 2.85
CA VAL A 628 8.00 11.70 2.95
C VAL A 628 9.08 12.23 2.01
N HIS A 629 10.22 12.58 2.56
CA HIS A 629 11.32 13.23 1.84
C HIS A 629 12.68 12.68 2.26
#